data_e0d0650f1029a76688e94729c5469ab1
#
_entry.id   e0d0650f1029a76688e94729c5469ab1
#
_cell.length_a   1.000
_cell.length_b   1.000
_cell.length_c   1.000
_cell.angle_alpha   90.00
_cell.angle_beta   90.00
_cell.angle_gamma   90.00
#
_symmetry.space_group_name_H-M   'P 1'
#
loop_
_entity.id
_entity.type
_entity.pdbx_description
1 polymer ?
#
loop_
_entity_poly.entity_id
_entity_poly.type
_entity_poly.pdbx_seq_one_letter_code
_entity_poly.pdbx_strand_id
1 'polypeptide(L)'
;MLGSNWGLRDRPELGAMNAVSKLMRFIDLADRFALPDFAHARTLLIGSDYSGQHSTSDFEALGFLIADSDRLQPWHDARRSLRSTNLPNGRRMSFKNLGDKKRTAALPRFLDAAEQIQGLLLVVLVDKRIKRLFQHAGDDARANSDGDLLSSWPSKVEEKLLRICHVAALLVAGLSRPGQNVVWISDQDEIAANDQRLRQLTEASGRIMSAYLEHSLGHLRVGTTASDSGTRDVEDFVAIADLAAGALCEVLNAHRRAGVDFPLDIFVPNQKGMASKIDPLTWWLSRKRSQLKKIALSLEPIANSSKVNVRHYDFSAHWLHEYGRFL
;
A
#
# COMPACT_ATOMS: atom_id res chain seq x y z
N MET A 1 27.91 4.01 5.52
CA MET A 1 26.48 4.31 5.43
C MET A 1 26.04 3.95 4.03
N LEU A 2 25.36 2.84 3.86
CA LEU A 2 24.74 2.46 2.59
C LEU A 2 23.46 3.30 2.49
N GLY A 3 23.48 4.33 1.65
CA GLY A 3 22.30 5.15 1.37
C GLY A 3 21.15 4.29 0.84
N SER A 4 19.93 4.76 1.00
CA SER A 4 18.75 4.11 0.44
C SER A 4 18.88 4.01 -1.08
N ASN A 5 18.31 2.96 -1.67
CA ASN A 5 18.29 2.75 -3.12
C ASN A 5 17.30 3.70 -3.84
N TRP A 6 16.64 4.63 -3.13
CA TRP A 6 15.79 5.65 -3.73
C TRP A 6 16.54 6.65 -4.60
N GLY A 7 17.84 6.47 -4.76
CA GLY A 7 18.67 7.18 -5.71
C GLY A 7 18.53 6.71 -7.16
N LEU A 8 17.49 5.97 -7.50
CA LEU A 8 17.20 5.58 -8.87
C LEU A 8 17.41 6.77 -9.80
N ARG A 9 18.22 6.56 -10.82
CA ARG A 9 18.46 7.53 -11.88
C ARG A 9 17.12 8.08 -12.34
N ASP A 10 17.11 9.37 -12.67
CA ASP A 10 15.93 9.97 -13.30
C ASP A 10 15.55 9.12 -14.52
N ARG A 11 14.41 8.44 -14.41
CA ARG A 11 13.88 7.53 -15.44
C ARG A 11 12.56 8.07 -15.95
N PRO A 12 12.59 9.04 -16.88
CA PRO A 12 11.38 9.65 -17.43
C PRO A 12 10.39 8.62 -18.02
N GLU A 13 10.92 7.50 -18.52
CA GLU A 13 10.15 6.38 -19.07
C GLU A 13 9.21 5.71 -18.03
N LEU A 14 9.50 5.86 -16.75
CA LEU A 14 8.63 5.36 -15.67
C LEU A 14 7.45 6.31 -15.36
N GLY A 15 7.33 7.43 -16.06
CA GLY A 15 6.21 8.35 -15.95
C GLY A 15 5.90 8.78 -14.51
N ALA A 16 4.68 8.53 -14.04
CA ALA A 16 4.25 8.88 -12.69
C ALA A 16 5.11 8.24 -11.60
N MET A 17 5.63 7.04 -11.80
CA MET A 17 6.47 6.35 -10.82
C MET A 17 7.83 7.01 -10.63
N ASN A 18 8.35 7.70 -11.64
CA ASN A 18 9.55 8.52 -11.49
C ASN A 18 9.31 9.69 -10.49
N ALA A 19 8.14 10.33 -10.56
CA ALA A 19 7.77 11.38 -9.61
C ALA A 19 7.59 10.81 -8.18
N VAL A 20 6.96 9.64 -8.04
CA VAL A 20 6.84 8.95 -6.75
C VAL A 20 8.23 8.59 -6.20
N SER A 21 9.13 8.07 -7.02
CA SER A 21 10.51 7.74 -6.62
C SER A 21 11.27 8.98 -6.10
N LYS A 22 11.17 10.11 -6.80
CA LYS A 22 11.78 11.38 -6.36
C LYS A 22 11.21 11.85 -5.02
N LEU A 23 9.91 11.72 -4.81
CA LEU A 23 9.26 12.07 -3.55
C LEU A 23 9.70 11.14 -2.42
N MET A 24 9.76 9.82 -2.64
CA MET A 24 10.27 8.88 -1.65
C MET A 24 11.73 9.16 -1.26
N ARG A 25 12.55 9.52 -2.25
CA ARG A 25 13.93 9.98 -1.98
C ARG A 25 13.96 11.25 -1.13
N PHE A 26 13.09 12.21 -1.44
CA PHE A 26 13.00 13.44 -0.63
C PHE A 26 12.61 13.13 0.82
N ILE A 27 11.62 12.25 1.04
CA ILE A 27 11.20 11.80 2.37
C ILE A 27 12.38 11.16 3.12
N ASP A 28 13.11 10.26 2.48
CA ASP A 28 14.28 9.58 3.07
C ASP A 28 15.43 10.54 3.42
N LEU A 29 15.65 11.54 2.59
CA LEU A 29 16.67 12.57 2.85
C LEU A 29 16.25 13.56 3.95
N ALA A 30 14.96 13.87 4.04
CA ALA A 30 14.42 14.80 5.03
C ALA A 30 14.39 14.19 6.45
N ASP A 31 14.09 12.90 6.54
CA ASP A 31 14.10 12.13 7.78
C ASP A 31 14.61 10.70 7.53
N ARG A 32 15.87 10.44 7.94
CA ARG A 32 16.51 9.12 7.81
C ARG A 32 15.78 7.98 8.53
N PHE A 33 14.80 8.29 9.37
CA PHE A 33 13.98 7.32 10.09
C PHE A 33 12.58 7.17 9.49
N ALA A 34 12.26 7.92 8.43
CA ALA A 34 10.97 7.82 7.76
C ALA A 34 10.76 6.48 7.06
N LEU A 35 11.85 5.86 6.60
CA LEU A 35 11.84 4.56 5.93
C LEU A 35 12.56 3.49 6.76
N PRO A 36 12.12 2.22 6.67
CA PRO A 36 12.82 1.12 7.31
C PRO A 36 14.12 0.78 6.58
N ASP A 37 15.11 0.29 7.32
CA ASP A 37 16.32 -0.31 6.74
C ASP A 37 16.20 -1.84 6.75
N PHE A 38 16.16 -2.42 5.55
CA PHE A 38 16.10 -3.86 5.33
C PHE A 38 17.43 -4.48 4.90
N ALA A 39 18.55 -3.79 5.09
CA ALA A 39 19.87 -4.27 4.64
C ALA A 39 20.21 -5.68 5.15
N HIS A 40 19.71 -6.06 6.32
CA HIS A 40 19.98 -7.36 6.96
C HIS A 40 18.88 -8.41 6.75
N ALA A 41 17.75 -8.05 6.14
CA ALA A 41 16.67 -8.98 5.87
C ALA A 41 17.09 -10.00 4.81
N ARG A 42 16.79 -11.27 5.03
CA ARG A 42 16.96 -12.31 4.01
C ARG A 42 15.80 -12.36 3.06
N THR A 43 14.61 -12.12 3.58
CA THR A 43 13.36 -12.15 2.83
C THR A 43 12.49 -10.96 3.19
N LEU A 44 12.04 -10.23 2.18
CA LEU A 44 11.03 -9.20 2.31
C LEU A 44 9.65 -9.81 2.05
N LEU A 45 8.74 -9.64 3.01
CA LEU A 45 7.34 -10.02 2.87
C LEU A 45 6.53 -8.78 2.51
N ILE A 46 5.77 -8.85 1.41
CA ILE A 46 4.86 -7.80 0.97
C ILE A 46 3.42 -8.32 1.07
N GLY A 47 2.55 -7.56 1.74
CA GLY A 47 1.11 -7.74 1.73
C GLY A 47 0.44 -6.58 1.02
N SER A 48 -0.49 -6.84 0.11
CA SER A 48 -1.21 -5.77 -0.60
C SER A 48 -2.70 -6.01 -0.70
N ASP A 49 -3.46 -4.93 -0.60
CA ASP A 49 -4.91 -4.90 -0.81
C ASP A 49 -5.33 -3.55 -1.39
N TYR A 50 -6.50 -3.50 -2.01
CA TYR A 50 -6.93 -2.38 -2.83
C TYR A 50 -8.37 -1.99 -2.51
N SER A 51 -8.61 -0.68 -2.38
CA SER A 51 -9.91 -0.13 -2.02
C SER A 51 -10.39 0.91 -3.03
N GLY A 52 -11.65 1.32 -2.91
CA GLY A 52 -12.21 2.40 -3.73
C GLY A 52 -12.62 1.98 -5.15
N GLN A 53 -12.75 0.69 -5.44
CA GLN A 53 -13.07 0.20 -6.80
C GLN A 53 -14.52 0.46 -7.22
N HIS A 54 -15.44 0.73 -6.28
CA HIS A 54 -16.85 1.03 -6.58
C HIS A 54 -17.01 2.38 -7.28
N SER A 55 -18.09 2.53 -8.05
CA SER A 55 -18.32 3.70 -8.91
C SER A 55 -18.49 5.02 -8.16
N THR A 56 -18.94 4.98 -6.91
CA THR A 56 -19.15 6.17 -6.06
C THR A 56 -17.88 6.66 -5.37
N SER A 57 -16.76 5.99 -5.54
CA SER A 57 -15.46 6.45 -5.05
C SER A 57 -14.75 7.26 -6.11
N ASP A 58 -14.23 8.43 -5.73
CA ASP A 58 -13.41 9.29 -6.58
C ASP A 58 -11.95 8.84 -6.65
N PHE A 59 -11.52 8.04 -5.67
CA PHE A 59 -10.16 7.52 -5.56
C PHE A 59 -10.15 6.00 -5.59
N GLU A 60 -9.07 5.45 -6.12
CA GLU A 60 -8.62 4.09 -5.90
C GLU A 60 -7.43 4.14 -4.93
N ALA A 61 -7.42 3.28 -3.92
CA ALA A 61 -6.34 3.21 -2.94
C ALA A 61 -5.61 1.86 -3.07
N LEU A 62 -4.30 1.93 -3.24
CA LEU A 62 -3.40 0.79 -3.34
C LEU A 62 -2.59 0.72 -2.04
N GLY A 63 -2.90 -0.23 -1.17
CA GLY A 63 -2.22 -0.44 0.09
C GLY A 63 -1.14 -1.52 -0.04
N PHE A 64 0.06 -1.22 0.49
CA PHE A 64 1.19 -2.14 0.53
C PHE A 64 1.83 -2.10 1.92
N LEU A 65 1.98 -3.27 2.51
CA LEU A 65 2.78 -3.49 3.71
C LEU A 65 4.02 -4.28 3.32
N ILE A 66 5.22 -3.72 3.55
CA ILE A 66 6.49 -4.44 3.36
C ILE A 66 7.22 -4.55 4.69
N ALA A 67 7.73 -5.74 4.99
CA ALA A 67 8.38 -6.04 6.26
C ALA A 67 9.53 -7.03 6.10
N ASP A 68 10.46 -7.03 7.06
CA ASP A 68 11.46 -8.07 7.23
C ASP A 68 10.79 -9.32 7.82
N SER A 69 10.71 -10.41 7.02
CA SER A 69 10.06 -11.64 7.45
C SER A 69 10.74 -12.30 8.66
N ASP A 70 12.05 -12.09 8.83
CA ASP A 70 12.82 -12.66 9.92
C ASP A 70 12.53 -11.97 11.27
N ARG A 71 11.88 -10.80 11.25
CA ARG A 71 11.58 -9.97 12.43
C ARG A 71 10.09 -9.84 12.74
N LEU A 72 9.26 -10.73 12.21
CA LEU A 72 7.80 -10.71 12.42
C LEU A 72 7.35 -11.41 13.71
N GLN A 73 8.25 -12.03 14.49
CA GLN A 73 7.86 -12.78 15.69
C GLN A 73 7.03 -11.96 16.69
N PRO A 74 7.38 -10.69 17.03
CA PRO A 74 6.56 -9.86 17.94
C PRO A 74 5.13 -9.64 17.41
N TRP A 75 4.98 -9.40 16.10
CA TRP A 75 3.68 -9.32 15.45
C TRP A 75 2.90 -10.63 15.58
N HIS A 76 3.52 -11.76 15.28
CA HIS A 76 2.86 -13.07 15.37
C HIS A 76 2.37 -13.37 16.78
N ASP A 77 3.15 -13.03 17.81
CA ASP A 77 2.79 -13.24 19.21
C ASP A 77 1.60 -12.36 19.63
N ALA A 78 1.68 -11.05 19.35
CA ALA A 78 0.63 -10.10 19.63
C ALA A 78 -0.68 -10.46 18.89
N ARG A 79 -0.58 -10.85 17.61
CA ARG A 79 -1.70 -11.28 16.79
C ARG A 79 -2.35 -12.56 17.32
N ARG A 80 -1.56 -13.58 17.69
CA ARG A 80 -2.10 -14.82 18.29
C ARG A 80 -2.85 -14.55 19.59
N SER A 81 -2.30 -13.71 20.46
CA SER A 81 -2.95 -13.29 21.70
C SER A 81 -4.26 -12.57 21.43
N LEU A 82 -4.28 -11.63 20.48
CA LEU A 82 -5.49 -10.95 20.05
C LEU A 82 -6.54 -11.94 19.52
N ARG A 83 -6.11 -12.87 18.64
CA ARG A 83 -7.01 -13.83 18.01
C ARG A 83 -7.69 -14.73 19.05
N SER A 84 -6.92 -15.27 19.99
CA SER A 84 -7.48 -16.13 21.03
C SER A 84 -8.49 -15.40 21.93
N THR A 85 -8.28 -14.12 22.19
CA THR A 85 -9.11 -13.33 23.13
C THR A 85 -10.29 -12.65 22.43
N ASN A 86 -10.06 -11.98 21.31
CA ASN A 86 -11.03 -11.08 20.69
C ASN A 86 -11.71 -11.67 19.45
N LEU A 87 -11.05 -12.58 18.72
CA LEU A 87 -11.54 -13.17 17.48
C LEU A 87 -11.42 -14.70 17.44
N PRO A 88 -11.85 -15.43 18.50
CA PRO A 88 -11.66 -16.88 18.61
C PRO A 88 -12.40 -17.68 17.53
N ASN A 89 -13.40 -17.06 16.88
CA ASN A 89 -14.18 -17.68 15.81
C ASN A 89 -13.55 -17.56 14.41
N GLY A 90 -12.27 -17.16 14.31
CA GLY A 90 -11.55 -17.10 13.06
C GLY A 90 -12.02 -16.03 12.06
N ARG A 91 -12.78 -15.01 12.48
CA ARG A 91 -13.25 -13.94 11.59
C ARG A 91 -12.07 -13.20 10.96
N ARG A 92 -12.09 -13.05 9.64
CA ARG A 92 -11.14 -12.20 8.92
C ARG A 92 -11.30 -10.74 9.35
N MET A 93 -10.20 -10.07 9.66
CA MET A 93 -10.17 -8.61 9.81
C MET A 93 -10.20 -7.99 8.40
N SER A 94 -11.08 -7.02 8.17
CA SER A 94 -11.08 -6.25 6.93
C SER A 94 -11.87 -4.96 7.09
N PHE A 95 -11.49 -3.94 6.33
CA PHE A 95 -12.12 -2.61 6.37
C PHE A 95 -13.62 -2.66 6.07
N LYS A 96 -14.02 -3.40 5.05
CA LYS A 96 -15.43 -3.58 4.67
C LYS A 96 -16.29 -4.13 5.81
N ASN A 97 -15.71 -4.98 6.63
CA ASN A 97 -16.42 -5.68 7.69
C ASN A 97 -16.30 -5.02 9.08
N LEU A 98 -15.71 -3.84 9.21
CA LEU A 98 -15.60 -3.11 10.49
C LEU A 98 -16.92 -2.62 11.07
N GLY A 99 -18.06 -2.76 10.37
CA GLY A 99 -19.38 -2.59 10.96
C GLY A 99 -19.78 -3.71 11.96
N ASP A 100 -19.07 -4.83 11.96
CA ASP A 100 -19.28 -5.93 12.90
C ASP A 100 -18.73 -5.57 14.29
N LYS A 101 -19.57 -5.67 15.33
CA LYS A 101 -19.22 -5.29 16.71
C LYS A 101 -17.96 -5.97 17.24
N LYS A 102 -17.74 -7.27 16.91
CA LYS A 102 -16.57 -8.01 17.40
C LYS A 102 -15.29 -7.53 16.72
N ARG A 103 -15.33 -7.24 15.41
CA ARG A 103 -14.19 -6.68 14.68
C ARG A 103 -13.87 -5.27 15.14
N THR A 104 -14.89 -4.43 15.34
CA THR A 104 -14.72 -3.07 15.87
C THR A 104 -14.08 -3.09 17.24
N ALA A 105 -14.53 -3.98 18.14
CA ALA A 105 -13.94 -4.13 19.47
C ALA A 105 -12.50 -4.69 19.43
N ALA A 106 -12.17 -5.53 18.45
CA ALA A 106 -10.83 -6.08 18.28
C ALA A 106 -9.85 -5.09 17.61
N LEU A 107 -10.37 -4.11 16.86
CA LEU A 107 -9.58 -3.21 16.01
C LEU A 107 -8.44 -2.51 16.76
N PRO A 108 -8.62 -1.87 17.94
CA PRO A 108 -7.51 -1.19 18.60
C PRO A 108 -6.34 -2.12 18.90
N ARG A 109 -6.61 -3.31 19.43
CA ARG A 109 -5.56 -4.31 19.71
C ARG A 109 -4.92 -4.85 18.44
N PHE A 110 -5.68 -4.97 17.35
CA PHE A 110 -5.15 -5.38 16.05
C PHE A 110 -4.16 -4.35 15.51
N LEU A 111 -4.50 -3.06 15.62
CA LEU A 111 -3.63 -1.96 15.22
C LEU A 111 -2.39 -1.85 16.12
N ASP A 112 -2.53 -2.08 17.42
CA ASP A 112 -1.39 -2.12 18.36
C ASP A 112 -0.46 -3.29 18.06
N ALA A 113 -1.00 -4.45 17.65
CA ALA A 113 -0.18 -5.57 17.19
C ALA A 113 0.56 -5.20 15.89
N ALA A 114 -0.11 -4.54 14.92
CA ALA A 114 0.52 -4.10 13.68
C ALA A 114 1.71 -3.14 13.92
N GLU A 115 1.70 -2.34 15.00
CA GLU A 115 2.81 -1.45 15.38
C GLU A 115 4.11 -2.21 15.73
N GLN A 116 4.03 -3.53 15.99
CA GLN A 116 5.21 -4.37 16.25
C GLN A 116 5.95 -4.77 14.96
N ILE A 117 5.39 -4.49 13.79
CA ILE A 117 6.01 -4.82 12.51
C ILE A 117 7.11 -3.81 12.21
N GLN A 118 8.35 -4.29 12.07
CA GLN A 118 9.43 -3.49 11.49
C GLN A 118 9.25 -3.44 9.97
N GLY A 119 8.62 -2.36 9.49
CA GLY A 119 8.20 -2.30 8.11
C GLY A 119 7.74 -0.93 7.64
N LEU A 120 7.26 -0.89 6.41
CA LEU A 120 6.64 0.26 5.77
C LEU A 120 5.23 -0.10 5.31
N LEU A 121 4.26 0.68 5.73
CA LEU A 121 2.93 0.72 5.17
C LEU A 121 2.84 1.91 4.22
N LEU A 122 2.75 1.63 2.94
CA LEU A 122 2.55 2.63 1.90
C LEU A 122 1.12 2.54 1.37
N VAL A 123 0.44 3.67 1.29
CA VAL A 123 -0.84 3.78 0.57
C VAL A 123 -0.70 4.80 -0.55
N VAL A 124 -0.97 4.37 -1.77
CA VAL A 124 -1.01 5.24 -2.95
C VAL A 124 -2.46 5.41 -3.38
N LEU A 125 -2.95 6.63 -3.29
CA LEU A 125 -4.31 6.98 -3.71
C LEU A 125 -4.25 7.54 -5.14
N VAL A 126 -5.00 6.94 -6.05
CA VAL A 126 -5.05 7.35 -7.44
C VAL A 126 -6.41 7.99 -7.73
N ASP A 127 -6.40 9.25 -8.12
CA ASP A 127 -7.61 9.93 -8.58
C ASP A 127 -8.16 9.27 -9.83
N LYS A 128 -9.43 8.84 -9.80
CA LYS A 128 -10.05 8.11 -10.91
C LYS A 128 -10.26 8.96 -12.18
N ARG A 129 -10.07 10.28 -12.11
CA ARG A 129 -9.99 11.12 -13.31
C ARG A 129 -8.76 10.78 -14.16
N ILE A 130 -7.71 10.19 -13.55
CA ILE A 130 -6.58 9.59 -14.25
C ILE A 130 -7.04 8.26 -14.84
N LYS A 131 -7.36 8.24 -16.11
CA LYS A 131 -7.85 7.03 -16.79
C LYS A 131 -6.75 6.00 -17.00
N ARG A 132 -5.54 6.45 -17.36
CA ARG A 132 -4.34 5.62 -17.57
C ARG A 132 -3.14 6.33 -16.99
N LEU A 133 -2.39 5.63 -16.11
CA LEU A 133 -1.08 6.04 -15.60
C LEU A 133 0.04 5.51 -16.48
N PHE A 134 -0.17 4.30 -17.00
CA PHE A 134 0.78 3.61 -17.84
C PHE A 134 0.21 3.61 -19.26
N GLN A 135 0.60 4.63 -20.04
CA GLN A 135 0.41 4.58 -21.48
C GLN A 135 1.37 3.49 -21.96
N HIS A 136 0.87 2.51 -22.71
CA HIS A 136 1.77 1.77 -23.57
C HIS A 136 2.53 2.80 -24.37
N ALA A 137 3.85 2.82 -24.26
CA ALA A 137 4.69 3.63 -25.13
C ALA A 137 4.29 3.26 -26.56
N GLY A 138 3.57 4.13 -27.23
CA GLY A 138 2.99 4.06 -28.55
C GLY A 138 2.52 2.71 -29.08
N ASP A 139 1.66 2.71 -30.06
CA ASP A 139 1.26 1.46 -30.78
C ASP A 139 2.48 0.65 -31.31
N ASP A 140 3.66 1.26 -31.39
CA ASP A 140 4.94 0.61 -31.73
C ASP A 140 5.54 -0.26 -30.62
N ALA A 141 5.19 -0.07 -29.34
CA ALA A 141 5.68 -0.90 -28.24
C ALA A 141 4.87 -2.19 -28.02
N ARG A 142 3.72 -2.36 -28.68
CA ARG A 142 3.03 -3.66 -28.78
C ARG A 142 3.87 -4.76 -29.44
N ALA A 143 4.95 -4.37 -30.16
CA ALA A 143 5.88 -5.32 -30.78
C ALA A 143 6.86 -5.99 -29.81
N ASN A 144 6.99 -5.53 -28.57
CA ASN A 144 7.93 -6.09 -27.60
C ASN A 144 7.20 -6.73 -26.41
N SER A 145 6.86 -8.02 -26.57
CA SER A 145 6.64 -9.07 -25.57
C SER A 145 5.60 -8.91 -24.45
N ASP A 146 5.25 -7.71 -23.97
CA ASP A 146 4.28 -7.57 -22.86
C ASP A 146 2.84 -7.50 -23.35
N GLY A 147 2.61 -7.07 -24.58
CA GLY A 147 1.29 -6.99 -25.20
C GLY A 147 0.58 -8.34 -25.31
N ASP A 148 1.33 -9.44 -25.48
CA ASP A 148 0.74 -10.78 -25.55
C ASP A 148 0.30 -11.33 -24.19
N LEU A 149 1.07 -11.05 -23.12
CA LEU A 149 0.77 -11.56 -21.78
C LEU A 149 -0.56 -11.05 -21.22
N LEU A 150 -0.85 -9.78 -21.45
CA LEU A 150 -2.03 -9.09 -20.92
C LEU A 150 -3.14 -8.88 -21.97
N SER A 151 -2.97 -9.35 -23.20
CA SER A 151 -3.91 -9.16 -24.32
C SER A 151 -5.33 -9.67 -24.04
N SER A 152 -5.46 -10.69 -23.18
CA SER A 152 -6.74 -11.27 -22.76
C SER A 152 -7.40 -10.53 -21.59
N TRP A 153 -6.78 -9.46 -21.07
CA TRP A 153 -7.29 -8.74 -19.93
C TRP A 153 -8.22 -7.58 -20.35
N PRO A 154 -9.36 -7.36 -19.66
CA PRO A 154 -10.12 -6.14 -19.87
C PRO A 154 -9.25 -4.93 -19.51
N SER A 155 -9.27 -3.89 -20.36
CA SER A 155 -8.39 -2.71 -20.22
C SER A 155 -8.38 -2.08 -18.81
N LYS A 156 -9.53 -2.08 -18.12
CA LYS A 156 -9.62 -1.57 -16.75
C LYS A 156 -8.84 -2.43 -15.74
N VAL A 157 -8.91 -3.76 -15.90
CA VAL A 157 -8.23 -4.71 -15.01
C VAL A 157 -6.74 -4.72 -15.31
N GLU A 158 -6.37 -4.62 -16.59
CA GLU A 158 -4.99 -4.44 -17.04
C GLU A 158 -4.34 -3.20 -16.42
N GLU A 159 -4.98 -2.04 -16.53
CA GLU A 159 -4.49 -0.80 -15.94
C GLU A 159 -4.34 -0.92 -14.41
N LYS A 160 -5.29 -1.55 -13.72
CA LYS A 160 -5.20 -1.83 -12.29
C LYS A 160 -4.00 -2.71 -11.98
N LEU A 161 -3.80 -3.80 -12.73
CA LEU A 161 -2.65 -4.69 -12.57
C LEU A 161 -1.34 -3.92 -12.75
N LEU A 162 -1.24 -3.09 -13.80
CA LEU A 162 -0.05 -2.29 -14.05
C LEU A 162 0.25 -1.32 -12.90
N ARG A 163 -0.77 -0.59 -12.39
CA ARG A 163 -0.62 0.29 -11.22
C ARG A 163 -0.04 -0.46 -10.02
N ILE A 164 -0.58 -1.63 -9.74
CA ILE A 164 -0.18 -2.47 -8.61
C ILE A 164 1.26 -2.97 -8.79
N CYS A 165 1.58 -3.54 -9.96
CA CYS A 165 2.91 -4.07 -10.24
C CYS A 165 3.99 -2.99 -10.23
N HIS A 166 3.71 -1.81 -10.78
CA HIS A 166 4.67 -0.69 -10.79
C HIS A 166 4.91 -0.12 -9.39
N VAL A 167 3.89 -0.02 -8.53
CA VAL A 167 4.09 0.40 -7.12
C VAL A 167 4.87 -0.67 -6.35
N ALA A 168 4.54 -1.95 -6.51
CA ALA A 168 5.29 -3.04 -5.90
C ALA A 168 6.77 -3.04 -6.36
N ALA A 169 7.01 -2.88 -7.66
CA ALA A 169 8.35 -2.82 -8.24
C ALA A 169 9.15 -1.63 -7.68
N LEU A 170 8.53 -0.47 -7.55
CA LEU A 170 9.13 0.71 -6.95
C LEU A 170 9.55 0.47 -5.50
N LEU A 171 8.65 -0.14 -4.69
CA LEU A 171 8.95 -0.48 -3.30
C LEU A 171 10.12 -1.46 -3.19
N VAL A 172 10.11 -2.51 -4.02
CA VAL A 172 11.20 -3.51 -4.02
C VAL A 172 12.50 -2.85 -4.45
N ALA A 173 12.51 -2.05 -5.51
CA ALA A 173 13.71 -1.37 -5.98
C ALA A 173 14.30 -0.40 -4.93
N GLY A 174 13.44 0.33 -4.20
CA GLY A 174 13.89 1.29 -3.19
C GLY A 174 14.38 0.65 -1.89
N LEU A 175 13.83 -0.51 -1.52
CA LEU A 175 14.02 -1.09 -0.19
C LEU A 175 14.82 -2.40 -0.17
N SER A 176 14.91 -3.11 -1.31
CA SER A 176 15.66 -4.38 -1.36
C SER A 176 17.16 -4.21 -1.59
N ARG A 177 17.89 -5.29 -1.38
CA ARG A 177 19.34 -5.42 -1.61
C ARG A 177 19.64 -6.64 -2.48
N PRO A 178 20.83 -6.71 -3.12
CA PRO A 178 21.22 -7.87 -3.91
C PRO A 178 21.06 -9.20 -3.18
N GLY A 179 20.46 -10.18 -3.83
CA GLY A 179 20.31 -11.54 -3.32
C GLY A 179 19.17 -11.75 -2.32
N GLN A 180 18.45 -10.71 -1.91
CA GLN A 180 17.28 -10.86 -1.04
C GLN A 180 16.13 -11.55 -1.76
N ASN A 181 15.36 -12.33 -1.02
CA ASN A 181 14.12 -12.92 -1.51
C ASN A 181 12.96 -11.94 -1.31
N VAL A 182 11.98 -12.00 -2.20
CA VAL A 182 10.72 -11.26 -2.09
C VAL A 182 9.57 -12.25 -2.16
N VAL A 183 8.70 -12.21 -1.15
CA VAL A 183 7.42 -12.91 -1.13
C VAL A 183 6.32 -11.87 -1.12
N TRP A 184 5.52 -11.82 -2.17
CA TRP A 184 4.40 -10.90 -2.29
C TRP A 184 3.07 -11.64 -2.23
N ILE A 185 2.24 -11.26 -1.26
CA ILE A 185 0.90 -11.79 -1.07
C ILE A 185 -0.11 -10.67 -1.34
N SER A 186 -0.94 -10.85 -2.36
CA SER A 186 -2.06 -9.97 -2.66
C SER A 186 -3.36 -10.53 -2.08
N ASP A 187 -4.35 -9.68 -1.80
CA ASP A 187 -5.70 -10.21 -1.59
C ASP A 187 -6.20 -10.91 -2.87
N GLN A 188 -7.07 -11.90 -2.70
CA GLN A 188 -7.64 -12.62 -3.83
C GLN A 188 -8.76 -11.79 -4.46
N ASP A 189 -8.43 -11.07 -5.52
CA ASP A 189 -9.36 -10.24 -6.29
C ASP A 189 -9.28 -10.52 -7.80
N GLU A 190 -9.81 -9.62 -8.63
CA GLU A 190 -9.89 -9.80 -10.09
C GLU A 190 -8.52 -9.97 -10.79
N ILE A 191 -7.41 -9.46 -10.20
CA ILE A 191 -6.07 -9.62 -10.78
C ILE A 191 -5.44 -10.98 -10.48
N ALA A 192 -5.97 -11.71 -9.49
CA ALA A 192 -5.51 -13.02 -9.08
C ALA A 192 -6.68 -13.98 -8.82
N ALA A 193 -7.76 -13.87 -9.59
CA ALA A 193 -9.01 -14.59 -9.40
C ALA A 193 -8.91 -16.11 -9.56
N ASN A 194 -7.89 -16.58 -10.28
CA ASN A 194 -7.62 -18.00 -10.52
C ASN A 194 -6.12 -18.22 -10.82
N ASP A 195 -5.73 -19.49 -10.94
CA ASP A 195 -4.34 -19.88 -11.17
C ASP A 195 -3.75 -19.27 -12.46
N GLN A 196 -4.54 -19.13 -13.51
CA GLN A 196 -4.08 -18.52 -14.76
C GLN A 196 -3.77 -17.03 -14.54
N ARG A 197 -4.67 -16.28 -13.88
CA ARG A 197 -4.47 -14.88 -13.55
C ARG A 197 -3.28 -14.68 -12.60
N LEU A 198 -3.12 -15.56 -11.61
CA LEU A 198 -1.99 -15.54 -10.71
C LEU A 198 -0.66 -15.78 -11.43
N ARG A 199 -0.61 -16.70 -12.39
CA ARG A 199 0.60 -16.90 -13.23
C ARG A 199 0.91 -15.66 -14.06
N GLN A 200 -0.10 -15.06 -14.71
CA GLN A 200 0.07 -13.84 -15.50
C GLN A 200 0.52 -12.65 -14.62
N LEU A 201 -0.07 -12.48 -13.42
CA LEU A 201 0.37 -11.50 -12.44
C LEU A 201 1.83 -11.72 -12.02
N THR A 202 2.23 -12.97 -11.77
CA THR A 202 3.59 -13.33 -11.38
C THR A 202 4.58 -12.96 -12.49
N GLU A 203 4.26 -13.31 -13.73
CA GLU A 203 5.11 -13.02 -14.88
C GLU A 203 5.21 -11.52 -15.16
N ALA A 204 4.09 -10.80 -15.16
CA ALA A 204 4.06 -9.34 -15.31
C ALA A 204 4.87 -8.65 -14.21
N SER A 205 4.70 -9.09 -12.97
CA SER A 205 5.47 -8.56 -11.83
C SER A 205 6.96 -8.78 -11.98
N GLY A 206 7.38 -9.97 -12.41
CA GLY A 206 8.80 -10.28 -12.64
C GLY A 206 9.41 -9.39 -13.72
N ARG A 207 8.72 -9.21 -14.85
CA ARG A 207 9.16 -8.35 -15.95
C ARG A 207 9.25 -6.87 -15.52
N ILE A 208 8.20 -6.36 -14.89
CA ILE A 208 8.17 -4.96 -14.42
C ILE A 208 9.25 -4.74 -13.36
N MET A 209 9.37 -5.61 -12.35
CA MET A 209 10.41 -5.48 -11.32
C MET A 209 11.82 -5.48 -11.92
N SER A 210 12.07 -6.32 -12.91
CA SER A 210 13.37 -6.36 -13.61
C SER A 210 13.73 -5.03 -14.27
N ALA A 211 12.74 -4.26 -14.72
CA ALA A 211 12.96 -2.92 -15.27
C ALA A 211 13.30 -1.86 -14.21
N TYR A 212 12.89 -2.08 -12.95
CA TYR A 212 13.16 -1.14 -11.84
C TYR A 212 14.46 -1.45 -11.10
N LEU A 213 14.83 -2.72 -11.00
CA LEU A 213 15.95 -3.18 -10.20
C LEU A 213 17.28 -2.91 -10.85
N GLU A 214 18.25 -2.44 -10.08
CA GLU A 214 19.68 -2.32 -10.47
C GLU A 214 20.49 -3.52 -9.94
N HIS A 215 19.84 -4.51 -9.31
CA HIS A 215 20.45 -5.70 -8.75
C HIS A 215 19.55 -6.92 -8.94
N SER A 216 20.12 -8.10 -8.77
CA SER A 216 19.37 -9.35 -8.83
C SER A 216 18.77 -9.68 -7.47
N LEU A 217 17.51 -10.12 -7.47
CA LEU A 217 16.88 -10.76 -6.30
C LEU A 217 17.32 -12.24 -6.22
N GLY A 218 17.23 -12.81 -5.03
CA GLY A 218 17.36 -14.24 -4.85
C GLY A 218 16.16 -14.96 -5.49
N HIS A 219 14.98 -14.73 -4.96
CA HIS A 219 13.72 -15.28 -5.50
C HIS A 219 12.61 -14.24 -5.40
N LEU A 220 11.72 -14.25 -6.38
CA LEU A 220 10.42 -13.58 -6.33
C LEU A 220 9.31 -14.65 -6.32
N ARG A 221 8.47 -14.60 -5.30
CA ARG A 221 7.26 -15.42 -5.21
C ARG A 221 6.04 -14.52 -5.06
N VAL A 222 5.03 -14.76 -5.87
CA VAL A 222 3.74 -14.06 -5.79
C VAL A 222 2.66 -15.07 -5.43
N GLY A 223 1.83 -14.73 -4.46
CA GLY A 223 0.72 -15.56 -3.99
C GLY A 223 -0.48 -14.71 -3.61
N THR A 224 -1.52 -15.37 -3.12
CA THR A 224 -2.73 -14.70 -2.61
C THR A 224 -3.05 -15.15 -1.20
N THR A 225 -3.98 -14.42 -0.57
CA THR A 225 -4.53 -14.79 0.75
C THR A 225 -5.21 -16.15 0.75
N ALA A 226 -5.54 -16.74 -0.41
CA ALA A 226 -6.04 -18.11 -0.51
C ALA A 226 -5.02 -19.16 -0.04
N SER A 227 -3.73 -18.82 0.01
CA SER A 227 -2.68 -19.72 0.54
C SER A 227 -2.68 -19.82 2.07
N ASP A 228 -3.53 -19.04 2.78
CA ASP A 228 -3.62 -19.11 4.25
C ASP A 228 -4.15 -20.48 4.70
N SER A 229 -3.42 -21.12 5.60
CA SER A 229 -3.74 -22.46 6.12
C SER A 229 -4.88 -22.49 7.14
N GLY A 230 -5.62 -21.38 7.29
CA GLY A 230 -6.71 -21.24 8.26
C GLY A 230 -6.29 -20.58 9.59
N THR A 231 -5.02 -20.31 9.77
CA THR A 231 -4.47 -19.59 10.94
C THR A 231 -4.65 -18.07 10.86
N ARG A 232 -5.08 -17.57 9.72
CA ARG A 232 -5.19 -16.14 9.38
C ARG A 232 -3.88 -15.38 9.42
N ASP A 233 -2.74 -16.06 9.35
CA ASP A 233 -1.43 -15.41 9.41
C ASP A 233 -1.22 -14.46 8.23
N VAL A 234 -1.48 -14.96 7.03
CA VAL A 234 -1.32 -14.24 5.78
C VAL A 234 -2.45 -13.20 5.61
N GLU A 235 -3.69 -13.61 5.89
CA GLU A 235 -4.85 -12.71 5.78
C GLU A 235 -4.75 -11.51 6.74
N ASP A 236 -4.28 -11.72 7.98
CA ASP A 236 -4.12 -10.62 8.94
C ASP A 236 -3.00 -9.66 8.53
N PHE A 237 -1.93 -10.18 7.93
CA PHE A 237 -0.85 -9.34 7.42
C PHE A 237 -1.35 -8.44 6.27
N VAL A 238 -2.08 -9.00 5.32
CA VAL A 238 -2.69 -8.26 4.21
C VAL A 238 -3.77 -7.30 4.68
N ALA A 239 -4.54 -7.66 5.72
CA ALA A 239 -5.60 -6.82 6.28
C ALA A 239 -5.09 -5.47 6.80
N ILE A 240 -3.81 -5.35 7.18
CA ILE A 240 -3.22 -4.06 7.60
C ILE A 240 -3.24 -3.07 6.42
N ALA A 241 -2.90 -3.54 5.22
CA ALA A 241 -2.95 -2.74 4.00
C ALA A 241 -4.41 -2.38 3.62
N ASP A 242 -5.37 -3.33 3.72
CA ASP A 242 -6.80 -3.11 3.50
C ASP A 242 -7.35 -2.02 4.43
N LEU A 243 -7.07 -2.11 5.73
CA LEU A 243 -7.55 -1.15 6.73
C LEU A 243 -7.04 0.27 6.42
N ALA A 244 -5.78 0.42 6.07
CA ALA A 244 -5.20 1.71 5.74
C ALA A 244 -5.74 2.26 4.41
N ALA A 245 -5.76 1.45 3.36
CA ALA A 245 -6.26 1.84 2.05
C ALA A 245 -7.74 2.24 2.12
N GLY A 246 -8.57 1.45 2.82
CA GLY A 246 -9.98 1.73 3.01
C GLY A 246 -10.23 3.03 3.77
N ALA A 247 -9.50 3.25 4.87
CA ALA A 247 -9.64 4.47 5.68
C ALA A 247 -9.27 5.72 4.89
N LEU A 248 -8.10 5.72 4.23
CA LEU A 248 -7.63 6.87 3.46
C LEU A 248 -8.50 7.16 2.24
N CYS A 249 -9.00 6.11 1.57
CA CYS A 249 -9.94 6.27 0.47
C CYS A 249 -11.24 6.96 0.93
N GLU A 250 -11.83 6.55 2.07
CA GLU A 250 -13.03 7.21 2.61
C GLU A 250 -12.74 8.66 3.04
N VAL A 251 -11.60 8.93 3.67
CA VAL A 251 -11.18 10.28 4.06
C VAL A 251 -11.09 11.21 2.85
N LEU A 252 -10.35 10.83 1.81
CA LEU A 252 -10.20 11.68 0.63
C LEU A 252 -11.52 11.87 -0.13
N ASN A 253 -12.34 10.83 -0.22
CA ASN A 253 -13.69 10.96 -0.82
C ASN A 253 -14.57 11.93 -0.02
N ALA A 254 -14.49 11.92 1.32
CA ALA A 254 -15.25 12.86 2.15
C ALA A 254 -14.79 14.30 1.94
N HIS A 255 -13.48 14.55 1.91
CA HIS A 255 -12.93 15.87 1.62
C HIS A 255 -13.37 16.39 0.25
N ARG A 256 -13.30 15.56 -0.79
CA ARG A 256 -13.72 15.93 -2.14
C ARG A 256 -15.22 16.29 -2.19
N ARG A 257 -16.06 15.51 -1.55
CA ARG A 257 -17.51 15.78 -1.47
C ARG A 257 -17.82 17.07 -0.72
N ALA A 258 -17.02 17.41 0.28
CA ALA A 258 -17.16 18.65 1.03
C ALA A 258 -16.61 19.87 0.28
N GLY A 259 -15.99 19.70 -0.90
CA GLY A 259 -15.35 20.78 -1.65
C GLY A 259 -14.17 21.42 -0.92
N VAL A 260 -13.59 20.71 0.04
CA VAL A 260 -12.45 21.20 0.81
C VAL A 260 -11.17 20.84 0.07
N ASP A 261 -10.28 21.81 -0.10
CA ASP A 261 -8.93 21.54 -0.57
C ASP A 261 -8.26 20.53 0.34
N PHE A 262 -7.59 19.54 -0.27
CA PHE A 262 -6.92 18.51 0.49
C PHE A 262 -5.82 19.13 1.34
N PRO A 263 -5.94 19.12 2.69
CA PRO A 263 -4.84 19.55 3.53
C PRO A 263 -3.64 18.64 3.28
N LEU A 264 -2.42 19.19 3.38
CA LEU A 264 -1.20 18.38 3.37
C LEU A 264 -1.16 17.44 4.58
N ASP A 265 -1.83 17.86 5.65
CA ASP A 265 -2.00 17.08 6.88
C ASP A 265 -3.32 16.33 6.81
N ILE A 266 -3.27 15.00 6.67
CA ILE A 266 -4.47 14.17 6.86
C ILE A 266 -4.68 14.04 8.36
N PHE A 267 -5.44 14.99 8.89
CA PHE A 267 -5.94 14.86 10.22
C PHE A 267 -7.46 14.99 10.21
N VAL A 268 -8.14 13.97 10.64
CA VAL A 268 -9.60 13.95 10.65
C VAL A 268 -10.15 13.34 11.93
N PRO A 269 -10.24 14.10 13.01
CA PRO A 269 -11.20 13.75 14.02
C PRO A 269 -12.56 14.35 13.65
N ASN A 270 -13.60 13.53 13.67
CA ASN A 270 -15.01 13.96 13.68
C ASN A 270 -15.49 14.87 12.54
N GLN A 271 -15.19 14.53 11.28
CA GLN A 271 -16.00 15.13 10.22
C GLN A 271 -17.43 14.57 10.28
N LYS A 272 -18.41 15.48 10.41
CA LYS A 272 -19.84 15.11 10.32
C LYS A 272 -20.07 14.26 9.07
N GLY A 273 -20.54 13.03 9.23
CA GLY A 273 -20.86 12.13 8.12
C GLY A 273 -19.80 11.06 7.82
N MET A 274 -18.68 11.03 8.52
CA MET A 274 -17.76 9.89 8.44
C MET A 274 -18.22 8.73 9.32
N ALA A 275 -17.97 7.50 8.87
CA ALA A 275 -18.26 6.32 9.66
C ALA A 275 -17.34 6.25 10.89
N SER A 276 -17.89 5.86 12.05
CA SER A 276 -17.15 5.75 13.33
C SER A 276 -15.91 4.85 13.29
N LYS A 277 -15.83 3.95 12.29
CA LYS A 277 -14.66 3.08 12.04
C LYS A 277 -13.42 3.83 11.54
N ILE A 278 -13.57 5.07 11.03
CA ILE A 278 -12.48 5.85 10.45
C ILE A 278 -11.60 6.46 11.55
N ASP A 279 -12.18 6.94 12.63
CA ASP A 279 -11.44 7.61 13.70
C ASP A 279 -10.28 6.75 14.27
N PRO A 280 -10.51 5.49 14.71
CA PRO A 280 -9.41 4.68 15.24
C PRO A 280 -8.33 4.39 14.20
N LEU A 281 -8.68 4.32 12.91
CA LEU A 281 -7.72 4.08 11.84
C LEU A 281 -6.88 5.33 11.54
N THR A 282 -7.47 6.51 11.47
CA THR A 282 -6.74 7.76 11.26
C THR A 282 -5.85 8.09 12.45
N TRP A 283 -6.31 7.84 13.67
CA TRP A 283 -5.49 7.92 14.87
C TRP A 283 -4.28 6.99 14.81
N TRP A 284 -4.48 5.76 14.41
CA TRP A 284 -3.40 4.79 14.26
C TRP A 284 -2.40 5.23 13.19
N LEU A 285 -2.89 5.70 12.04
CA LEU A 285 -2.04 6.19 10.95
C LEU A 285 -1.19 7.38 11.39
N SER A 286 -1.67 8.22 12.31
CA SER A 286 -0.94 9.39 12.82
C SER A 286 0.15 9.08 13.86
N ARG A 287 0.28 7.84 14.32
CA ARG A 287 1.33 7.44 15.27
C ARG A 287 2.71 7.49 14.62
N LYS A 288 3.52 8.51 14.93
CA LYS A 288 4.86 8.72 14.32
C LYS A 288 5.97 7.87 14.93
N ARG A 289 5.91 7.57 16.24
CA ARG A 289 6.94 6.80 16.96
C ARG A 289 6.65 5.31 16.97
N SER A 290 6.67 4.70 15.78
CA SER A 290 6.32 3.31 15.56
C SER A 290 7.45 2.60 14.81
N GLN A 291 7.56 1.28 15.00
CA GLN A 291 8.40 0.44 14.16
C GLN A 291 7.83 0.34 12.74
N LEU A 292 6.51 0.35 12.63
CA LEU A 292 5.81 0.41 11.36
C LEU A 292 5.77 1.85 10.84
N LYS A 293 6.57 2.14 9.81
CA LYS A 293 6.56 3.43 9.11
C LYS A 293 5.31 3.52 8.23
N LYS A 294 4.73 4.70 8.14
CA LYS A 294 3.46 4.90 7.42
C LYS A 294 3.60 6.09 6.49
N ILE A 295 3.34 5.86 5.19
CA ILE A 295 3.40 6.88 4.15
C ILE A 295 2.13 6.81 3.32
N ALA A 296 1.52 7.95 3.07
CA ALA A 296 0.40 8.07 2.15
C ALA A 296 0.72 9.09 1.06
N LEU A 297 0.44 8.70 -0.18
CA LEU A 297 0.66 9.51 -1.37
C LEU A 297 -0.64 9.59 -2.18
N SER A 298 -0.88 10.70 -2.88
CA SER A 298 -1.89 10.74 -3.95
C SER A 298 -1.27 11.07 -5.29
N LEU A 299 -1.88 10.51 -6.33
CA LEU A 299 -1.65 10.84 -7.74
C LEU A 299 -2.90 11.57 -8.24
N GLU A 300 -2.75 12.82 -8.64
CA GLU A 300 -3.83 13.69 -9.05
C GLU A 300 -3.57 14.23 -10.47
N PRO A 301 -4.59 14.37 -11.32
CA PRO A 301 -4.39 14.92 -12.65
C PRO A 301 -4.05 16.41 -12.58
N ILE A 302 -3.10 16.85 -13.40
CA ILE A 302 -2.84 18.27 -13.63
C ILE A 302 -3.76 18.72 -14.79
N ALA A 303 -4.50 19.82 -14.58
CA ALA A 303 -5.41 20.36 -15.58
C ALA A 303 -4.67 20.60 -16.91
N ASN A 304 -5.28 20.17 -18.01
CA ASN A 304 -4.76 20.34 -19.38
C ASN A 304 -3.36 19.72 -19.60
N SER A 305 -3.01 18.68 -18.85
CA SER A 305 -1.72 17.99 -18.97
C SER A 305 -1.89 16.48 -18.88
N SER A 306 -1.02 15.73 -19.55
CA SER A 306 -0.86 14.29 -19.33
C SER A 306 -0.04 13.96 -18.08
N LYS A 307 0.53 14.96 -17.42
CA LYS A 307 1.33 14.79 -16.21
C LYS A 307 0.42 14.65 -15.00
N VAL A 308 0.95 14.00 -13.95
CA VAL A 308 0.30 13.86 -12.65
C VAL A 308 1.04 14.64 -11.59
N ASN A 309 0.29 15.20 -10.65
CA ASN A 309 0.82 15.72 -9.41
C ASN A 309 0.93 14.59 -8.41
N VAL A 310 2.06 14.50 -7.71
CA VAL A 310 2.27 13.54 -6.61
C VAL A 310 2.31 14.33 -5.32
N ARG A 311 1.42 13.99 -4.38
CA ARG A 311 1.32 14.67 -3.09
C ARG A 311 1.62 13.68 -1.97
N HIS A 312 2.44 14.09 -1.02
CA HIS A 312 2.66 13.39 0.24
C HIS A 312 1.74 13.96 1.32
N TYR A 313 1.12 13.08 2.08
CA TYR A 313 0.31 13.47 3.23
C TYR A 313 1.09 13.25 4.52
N ASP A 314 1.28 14.30 5.29
CA ASP A 314 1.82 14.18 6.65
C ASP A 314 0.66 13.91 7.63
N PHE A 315 0.82 12.89 8.45
CA PHE A 315 -0.09 12.61 9.56
C PHE A 315 0.37 13.40 10.78
N SER A 316 0.22 14.73 10.76
CA SER A 316 0.63 15.55 11.91
C SER A 316 -0.50 15.66 12.92
N ALA A 317 -0.17 15.42 14.18
CA ALA A 317 -1.09 15.60 15.31
C ALA A 317 -1.13 17.05 15.80
N HIS A 318 -1.13 18.05 14.92
CA HIS A 318 -1.12 19.47 15.29
C HIS A 318 -2.23 19.87 16.26
N TRP A 319 -3.37 19.20 16.22
CA TRP A 319 -4.51 19.47 17.09
C TRP A 319 -4.33 19.01 18.55
N LEU A 320 -3.40 18.12 18.89
CA LEU A 320 -3.10 17.80 20.29
C LEU A 320 -2.64 19.04 21.06
N HIS A 321 -2.14 20.08 20.38
CA HIS A 321 -1.82 21.36 21.00
C HIS A 321 -3.04 22.26 21.25
N GLU A 322 -4.09 22.16 20.43
CA GLU A 322 -5.30 22.98 20.59
C GLU A 322 -6.35 22.33 21.49
N TYR A 323 -6.48 21.01 21.48
CA TYR A 323 -7.50 20.27 22.25
C TYR A 323 -6.96 19.49 23.44
N GLY A 324 -5.65 19.37 23.60
CA GLY A 324 -5.01 18.68 24.75
C GLY A 324 -5.18 19.41 26.10
N ARG A 325 -5.99 20.46 26.16
CA ARG A 325 -6.40 21.13 27.41
C ARG A 325 -7.74 20.62 27.97
N PHE A 326 -8.36 19.64 27.33
CA PHE A 326 -9.68 19.12 27.70
C PHE A 326 -9.73 17.60 27.98
N LEU A 327 -8.58 16.96 28.18
CA LEU A 327 -8.51 15.57 28.68
C LEU A 327 -7.78 15.53 30.02
#